data_bd6d19a2a25f159a634ed875f5fa5ec6
#
_entry.id   bd6d19a2a25f159a634ed875f5fa5ec6
#
_cell.length_a   1.000
_cell.length_b   1.000
_cell.length_c   1.000
_cell.angle_alpha   90.00
_cell.angle_beta   90.00
_cell.angle_gamma   90.00
#
_symmetry.space_group_name_H-M   'P 1'
#
loop_
_entity.id
_entity.type
_entity.pdbx_description
1 polymer ?
#
loop_
_entity_poly.entity_id
_entity_poly.type
_entity_poly.pdbx_seq_one_letter_code
_entity_poly.pdbx_strand_id
1 'polypeptide(L)'
;MACNCNCTAEDKEKLFNSGVLTDNRPGAVLPPKALWEGKKGGLVVIECPQRIPCNPCGTSCPSGAVLPFADINDTPAIDYEKCTGCGMCVAKCPGLACFVIDLSYAPDKAVIKLPYELIPVPAKGEKVKCLSRTGEEVAEGEVLAVVQPFKDSTNVVSVVVPKNLVSDIRAIKVVR
;
A
#
# COMPACT_ATOMS: atom_id res chain seq x y z
N MET A 1 -21.45 3.56 4.09
CA MET A 1 -21.07 2.83 5.33
C MET A 1 -19.91 3.56 5.95
N ALA A 2 -20.00 3.98 7.21
CA ALA A 2 -18.94 4.70 7.88
C ALA A 2 -17.71 3.78 8.03
N CYS A 3 -16.54 4.34 7.80
CA CYS A 3 -15.27 3.66 8.05
C CYS A 3 -15.26 3.15 9.50
N ASN A 4 -15.17 1.84 9.68
CA ASN A 4 -15.19 1.18 10.99
C ASN A 4 -13.79 1.22 11.64
N CYS A 5 -13.10 2.37 11.53
CA CYS A 5 -11.87 2.60 12.25
C CYS A 5 -12.21 3.18 13.62
N ASN A 6 -11.77 2.51 14.69
CA ASN A 6 -11.82 3.02 16.06
C ASN A 6 -10.86 4.22 16.27
N CYS A 7 -10.87 5.17 15.34
CA CYS A 7 -9.97 6.32 15.37
C CYS A 7 -10.45 7.32 16.40
N THR A 8 -9.62 7.59 17.38
CA THR A 8 -9.86 8.61 18.40
C THR A 8 -9.55 10.01 17.85
N ALA A 9 -10.02 11.04 18.55
CA ALA A 9 -9.63 12.43 18.24
C ALA A 9 -8.10 12.61 18.33
N GLU A 10 -7.47 11.93 19.27
CA GLU A 10 -6.01 11.93 19.48
C GLU A 10 -5.25 11.31 18.30
N ASP A 11 -5.75 10.23 17.70
CA ASP A 11 -5.14 9.63 16.49
C ASP A 11 -5.15 10.58 15.31
N LYS A 12 -6.25 11.34 15.15
CA LYS A 12 -6.38 12.35 14.09
C LYS A 12 -5.42 13.52 14.32
N GLU A 13 -5.28 13.97 15.56
CA GLU A 13 -4.37 15.03 15.92
C GLU A 13 -2.90 14.60 15.73
N LYS A 14 -2.53 13.39 16.14
CA LYS A 14 -1.21 12.81 15.87
C LYS A 14 -0.90 12.73 14.39
N LEU A 15 -1.86 12.26 13.57
CA LEU A 15 -1.71 12.22 12.12
C LEU A 15 -1.50 13.63 11.55
N PHE A 16 -2.29 14.61 11.99
CA PHE A 16 -2.19 15.99 11.51
C PHE A 16 -0.82 16.61 11.84
N ASN A 17 -0.31 16.37 13.06
CA ASN A 17 0.94 16.94 13.52
C ASN A 17 2.20 16.24 13.00
N SER A 18 2.15 14.93 12.81
CA SER A 18 3.31 14.12 12.41
C SER A 18 3.32 13.70 10.94
N GLY A 19 2.17 13.70 10.28
CA GLY A 19 1.99 13.09 8.94
C GLY A 19 2.05 11.56 8.94
N VAL A 20 2.23 10.93 10.09
CA VAL A 20 2.41 9.48 10.22
C VAL A 20 1.13 8.82 10.74
N LEU A 21 0.66 7.80 10.02
CA LEU A 21 -0.46 6.97 10.47
C LEU A 21 -0.05 6.16 11.71
N THR A 22 -0.86 6.26 12.75
CA THR A 22 -0.70 5.46 13.99
C THR A 22 -1.13 4.00 13.76
N ASP A 23 -0.96 3.15 14.76
CA ASP A 23 -1.36 1.74 14.71
C ASP A 23 -2.86 1.56 14.43
N ASN A 24 -3.71 2.49 14.87
CA ASN A 24 -5.14 2.52 14.56
C ASN A 24 -5.45 2.94 13.11
N ARG A 25 -4.46 3.48 12.39
CA ARG A 25 -4.50 3.82 10.95
C ARG A 25 -5.79 4.50 10.52
N PRO A 26 -6.10 5.71 11.03
CA PRO A 26 -7.29 6.44 10.61
C PRO A 26 -7.30 6.60 9.08
N GLY A 27 -8.41 6.21 8.45
CA GLY A 27 -8.56 6.25 6.99
C GLY A 27 -7.83 5.14 6.23
N ALA A 28 -7.21 4.16 6.91
CA ALA A 28 -6.68 2.98 6.23
C ALA A 28 -7.81 2.01 5.86
N VAL A 29 -7.78 1.52 4.62
CA VAL A 29 -8.66 0.45 4.14
C VAL A 29 -7.84 -0.83 4.08
N LEU A 30 -8.12 -1.74 5.00
CA LEU A 30 -7.40 -3.00 5.19
C LEU A 30 -8.28 -4.19 4.82
N PRO A 31 -7.70 -5.26 4.24
CA PRO A 31 -8.43 -6.50 4.02
C PRO A 31 -8.90 -7.11 5.36
N PRO A 32 -10.09 -7.75 5.40
CA PRO A 32 -10.45 -8.59 6.54
C PRO A 32 -9.39 -9.66 6.79
N LYS A 33 -8.99 -9.86 8.06
CA LYS A 33 -7.88 -10.75 8.43
C LYS A 33 -8.02 -12.15 7.85
N ALA A 34 -9.19 -12.78 7.98
CA ALA A 34 -9.43 -14.12 7.47
C ALA A 34 -9.25 -14.22 5.94
N LEU A 35 -9.69 -13.20 5.19
CA LEU A 35 -9.51 -13.14 3.75
C LEU A 35 -8.05 -12.94 3.38
N TRP A 36 -7.36 -12.07 4.09
CA TRP A 36 -5.96 -11.76 3.82
C TRP A 36 -5.04 -12.96 4.05
N GLU A 37 -5.27 -13.71 5.14
CA GLU A 37 -4.49 -14.90 5.47
C GLU A 37 -4.83 -16.11 4.56
N GLY A 38 -6.07 -16.21 4.09
CA GLY A 38 -6.55 -17.35 3.28
C GLY A 38 -6.37 -17.20 1.78
N LYS A 39 -6.20 -15.98 1.25
CA LYS A 39 -6.15 -15.71 -0.19
C LYS A 39 -4.75 -15.89 -0.74
N LYS A 40 -4.63 -16.63 -1.86
CA LYS A 40 -3.40 -16.65 -2.66
C LYS A 40 -3.28 -15.36 -3.48
N GLY A 41 -2.09 -14.79 -3.48
CA GLY A 41 -1.79 -13.52 -4.14
C GLY A 41 -2.08 -12.30 -3.26
N GLY A 42 -1.69 -11.14 -3.74
CA GLY A 42 -1.75 -9.91 -2.97
C GLY A 42 -3.14 -9.28 -2.90
N LEU A 43 -3.38 -8.54 -1.83
CA LEU A 43 -4.53 -7.66 -1.67
C LEU A 43 -4.07 -6.22 -1.47
N VAL A 44 -4.87 -5.28 -1.97
CA VAL A 44 -4.59 -3.85 -1.79
C VAL A 44 -4.79 -3.42 -0.34
N VAL A 45 -3.87 -2.60 0.14
CA VAL A 45 -3.98 -1.81 1.38
C VAL A 45 -3.93 -0.35 0.96
N ILE A 46 -4.91 0.45 1.38
CA ILE A 46 -4.96 1.87 1.06
C ILE A 46 -4.90 2.68 2.34
N GLU A 47 -3.89 3.51 2.46
CA GLU A 47 -3.68 4.42 3.60
C GLU A 47 -3.97 5.86 3.14
N CYS A 48 -5.24 6.15 2.86
CA CYS A 48 -5.72 7.45 2.36
C CYS A 48 -6.63 8.09 3.41
N PRO A 49 -6.07 8.87 4.38
CA PRO A 49 -6.83 9.40 5.51
C PRO A 49 -7.61 10.67 5.19
N GLN A 50 -7.33 11.32 4.07
CA GLN A 50 -7.88 12.63 3.74
C GLN A 50 -9.05 12.52 2.77
N ARG A 51 -10.10 13.30 3.03
CA ARG A 51 -11.19 13.53 2.10
C ARG A 51 -10.81 14.68 1.16
N ILE A 52 -10.35 14.32 -0.03
CA ILE A 52 -9.92 15.26 -1.08
C ILE A 52 -10.54 14.84 -2.42
N PRO A 53 -10.75 15.75 -3.37
CA PRO A 53 -11.30 15.42 -4.70
C PRO A 53 -10.28 14.58 -5.49
N CYS A 54 -10.34 13.25 -5.32
CA CYS A 54 -9.36 12.31 -5.88
C CYS A 54 -9.96 10.91 -6.05
N ASN A 55 -9.83 10.29 -7.25
CA ASN A 55 -10.31 8.94 -7.51
C ASN A 55 -9.46 8.07 -8.47
N PRO A 56 -8.19 8.38 -8.80
CA PRO A 56 -7.41 7.57 -9.75
C PRO A 56 -7.30 6.09 -9.38
N CYS A 57 -7.29 5.73 -8.10
CA CYS A 57 -7.30 4.33 -7.66
C CYS A 57 -8.56 3.58 -8.11
N GLY A 58 -9.72 4.25 -8.14
CA GLY A 58 -10.99 3.68 -8.62
C GLY A 58 -11.02 3.58 -10.13
N THR A 59 -10.72 4.67 -10.84
CA THR A 59 -10.79 4.72 -12.31
C THR A 59 -9.76 3.84 -13.00
N SER A 60 -8.66 3.49 -12.33
CA SER A 60 -7.63 2.59 -12.86
C SER A 60 -7.80 1.12 -12.47
N CYS A 61 -8.78 0.77 -11.64
CA CYS A 61 -8.96 -0.60 -11.16
C CYS A 61 -9.60 -1.50 -12.23
N PRO A 62 -8.87 -2.42 -12.88
CA PRO A 62 -9.40 -3.20 -14.00
C PRO A 62 -10.44 -4.25 -13.56
N SER A 63 -10.39 -4.67 -12.29
CA SER A 63 -11.33 -5.66 -11.74
C SER A 63 -12.56 -5.01 -11.06
N GLY A 64 -12.62 -3.68 -10.98
CA GLY A 64 -13.68 -2.97 -10.26
C GLY A 64 -13.68 -3.25 -8.75
N ALA A 65 -12.53 -3.65 -8.19
CA ALA A 65 -12.39 -3.90 -6.77
C ALA A 65 -12.45 -2.61 -5.93
N VAL A 66 -11.93 -1.51 -6.45
CA VAL A 66 -12.16 -0.19 -5.84
C VAL A 66 -13.56 0.25 -6.28
N LEU A 67 -14.46 0.39 -5.31
CA LEU A 67 -15.85 0.71 -5.57
C LEU A 67 -16.01 2.14 -6.13
N PRO A 68 -17.05 2.40 -6.92
CA PRO A 68 -17.37 3.74 -7.36
C PRO A 68 -17.52 4.71 -6.19
N PHE A 69 -16.99 5.91 -6.34
CA PHE A 69 -17.11 6.99 -5.38
C PHE A 69 -18.48 7.66 -5.54
N ALA A 70 -19.26 7.77 -4.46
CA ALA A 70 -20.52 8.50 -4.46
C ALA A 70 -20.26 10.02 -4.50
N ASP A 71 -19.24 10.48 -3.81
CA ASP A 71 -18.69 11.83 -3.84
C ASP A 71 -17.19 11.74 -4.16
N ILE A 72 -16.69 12.64 -5.02
CA ILE A 72 -15.27 12.67 -5.41
C ILE A 72 -14.32 12.84 -4.21
N ASN A 73 -14.83 13.37 -3.09
CA ASN A 73 -14.07 13.54 -1.86
C ASN A 73 -14.13 12.34 -0.92
N ASP A 74 -14.85 11.27 -1.28
CA ASP A 74 -14.93 10.10 -0.43
C ASP A 74 -13.59 9.36 -0.37
N THR A 75 -13.33 8.71 0.77
CA THR A 75 -12.23 7.75 0.89
C THR A 75 -12.59 6.47 0.14
N PRO A 76 -11.60 5.77 -0.46
CA PRO A 76 -11.87 4.58 -1.24
C PRO A 76 -12.47 3.45 -0.40
N ALA A 77 -13.41 2.72 -0.99
CA ALA A 77 -13.97 1.48 -0.45
C ALA A 77 -13.61 0.31 -1.39
N ILE A 78 -13.34 -0.87 -0.81
CA ILE A 78 -12.79 -2.01 -1.54
C ILE A 78 -13.69 -3.23 -1.41
N ASP A 79 -14.01 -3.82 -2.54
CA ASP A 79 -14.50 -5.19 -2.65
C ASP A 79 -13.27 -6.13 -2.77
N TYR A 80 -12.85 -6.69 -1.66
CA TYR A 80 -11.65 -7.52 -1.61
C TYR A 80 -11.79 -8.86 -2.33
N GLU A 81 -13.00 -9.32 -2.59
CA GLU A 81 -13.22 -10.55 -3.37
C GLU A 81 -12.80 -10.35 -4.83
N LYS A 82 -13.04 -9.15 -5.37
CA LYS A 82 -12.63 -8.75 -6.72
C LYS A 82 -11.17 -8.34 -6.84
N CYS A 83 -10.51 -8.01 -5.72
CA CYS A 83 -9.14 -7.53 -5.76
C CYS A 83 -8.19 -8.64 -6.23
N THR A 84 -7.45 -8.40 -7.30
CA THR A 84 -6.46 -9.32 -7.86
C THR A 84 -5.02 -9.02 -7.42
N GLY A 85 -4.81 -7.96 -6.65
CA GLY A 85 -3.45 -7.55 -6.24
C GLY A 85 -2.56 -7.09 -7.40
N CYS A 86 -3.13 -6.65 -8.52
CA CYS A 86 -2.36 -6.29 -9.73
C CYS A 86 -1.42 -5.09 -9.53
N GLY A 87 -1.78 -4.12 -8.66
CA GLY A 87 -0.96 -2.94 -8.37
C GLY A 87 -1.26 -1.72 -9.25
N MET A 88 -2.32 -1.75 -10.09
CA MET A 88 -2.68 -0.60 -10.93
C MET A 88 -3.03 0.64 -10.10
N CYS A 89 -3.73 0.45 -8.98
CA CYS A 89 -4.03 1.52 -8.04
C CYS A 89 -2.75 2.09 -7.39
N VAL A 90 -1.71 1.27 -7.19
CA VAL A 90 -0.39 1.73 -6.68
C VAL A 90 0.25 2.66 -7.70
N ALA A 91 0.28 2.27 -8.98
CA ALA A 91 0.90 3.04 -10.06
C ALA A 91 0.19 4.37 -10.36
N LYS A 92 -1.10 4.48 -10.03
CA LYS A 92 -1.92 5.66 -10.36
C LYS A 92 -2.25 6.56 -9.17
N CYS A 93 -1.90 6.16 -7.95
CA CYS A 93 -2.17 6.96 -6.76
C CYS A 93 -1.22 8.17 -6.69
N PRO A 94 -1.69 9.41 -6.84
CA PRO A 94 -0.82 10.59 -6.77
C PRO A 94 -0.31 10.85 -5.35
N GLY A 95 -1.01 10.33 -4.32
CA GLY A 95 -0.64 10.45 -2.92
C GLY A 95 0.23 9.30 -2.43
N LEU A 96 0.64 8.35 -3.30
CA LEU A 96 1.45 7.16 -2.97
C LEU A 96 0.89 6.34 -1.81
N ALA A 97 -0.43 6.38 -1.63
CA ALA A 97 -1.15 5.82 -0.47
C ALA A 97 -1.63 4.37 -0.68
N CYS A 98 -1.39 3.80 -1.85
CA CYS A 98 -1.80 2.44 -2.19
C CYS A 98 -0.61 1.49 -2.14
N PHE A 99 -0.82 0.33 -1.52
CA PHE A 99 0.15 -0.76 -1.43
C PHE A 99 -0.55 -2.07 -1.77
N VAL A 100 0.20 -3.09 -2.19
CA VAL A 100 -0.34 -4.45 -2.31
C VAL A 100 0.53 -5.37 -1.47
N ILE A 101 -0.09 -6.15 -0.59
CA ILE A 101 0.61 -7.08 0.28
C ILE A 101 0.14 -8.49 -0.01
N ASP A 102 1.10 -9.38 -0.29
CA ASP A 102 0.89 -10.82 -0.50
C ASP A 102 1.50 -11.61 0.66
N LEU A 103 0.63 -12.13 1.52
CA LEU A 103 1.02 -12.98 2.66
C LEU A 103 1.20 -14.45 2.29
N SER A 104 0.84 -14.83 1.05
CA SER A 104 0.90 -16.22 0.58
C SER A 104 2.25 -16.61 -0.05
N TYR A 105 3.18 -15.67 -0.16
CA TYR A 105 4.45 -15.87 -0.86
C TYR A 105 5.30 -17.00 -0.26
N ALA A 106 5.50 -16.98 1.06
CA ALA A 106 6.22 -18.02 1.79
C ALA A 106 5.77 -18.07 3.26
N PRO A 107 6.13 -19.10 4.03
CA PRO A 107 5.74 -19.21 5.44
C PRO A 107 6.20 -18.03 6.29
N ASP A 108 7.44 -17.59 6.11
CA ASP A 108 8.11 -16.53 6.88
C ASP A 108 8.29 -15.21 6.11
N LYS A 109 7.96 -15.18 4.82
CA LYS A 109 8.13 -14.03 3.94
C LYS A 109 6.83 -13.62 3.28
N ALA A 110 6.73 -12.33 3.00
CA ALA A 110 5.65 -11.73 2.24
C ALA A 110 6.22 -10.88 1.09
N VAL A 111 5.38 -10.55 0.12
CA VAL A 111 5.72 -9.55 -0.90
C VAL A 111 4.90 -8.30 -0.66
N ILE A 112 5.57 -7.15 -0.65
CA ILE A 112 4.91 -5.86 -0.70
C ILE A 112 5.21 -5.17 -2.03
N LYS A 113 4.15 -4.65 -2.70
CA LYS A 113 4.29 -3.76 -3.85
C LYS A 113 4.16 -2.34 -3.35
N LEU A 114 5.19 -1.56 -3.60
CA LEU A 114 5.36 -0.18 -3.13
C LEU A 114 5.38 0.78 -4.31
N PRO A 115 4.80 1.99 -4.19
CA PRO A 115 5.06 3.07 -5.13
C PRO A 115 6.49 3.58 -4.93
N TYR A 116 7.20 3.88 -6.04
CA TYR A 116 8.58 4.35 -5.98
C TYR A 116 8.86 5.38 -7.07
N GLU A 117 9.21 6.60 -6.66
CA GLU A 117 9.48 7.73 -7.56
C GLU A 117 10.88 8.35 -7.36
N LEU A 118 11.71 7.68 -6.57
CA LEU A 118 13.06 8.15 -6.29
C LEU A 118 14.07 7.58 -7.31
N ILE A 119 15.25 8.17 -7.34
CA ILE A 119 16.40 7.68 -8.08
C ILE A 119 17.56 7.39 -7.12
N PRO A 120 18.31 6.33 -7.38
CA PRO A 120 18.23 5.40 -8.50
C PRO A 120 17.04 4.42 -8.34
N VAL A 121 16.43 4.03 -9.48
CA VAL A 121 15.43 2.96 -9.49
C VAL A 121 16.13 1.63 -9.21
N PRO A 122 15.65 0.81 -8.26
CA PRO A 122 16.29 -0.47 -7.96
C PRO A 122 16.14 -1.48 -9.10
N ALA A 123 17.06 -2.41 -9.21
CA ALA A 123 16.99 -3.51 -10.15
C ALA A 123 16.41 -4.77 -9.50
N LYS A 124 15.87 -5.69 -10.31
CA LYS A 124 15.46 -7.01 -9.84
C LYS A 124 16.64 -7.75 -9.23
N GLY A 125 16.44 -8.38 -8.05
CA GLY A 125 17.46 -9.07 -7.27
C GLY A 125 18.30 -8.15 -6.39
N GLU A 126 18.14 -6.83 -6.50
CA GLU A 126 18.86 -5.87 -5.65
C GLU A 126 18.36 -5.94 -4.20
N LYS A 127 19.29 -5.89 -3.24
CA LYS A 127 18.96 -5.74 -1.83
C LYS A 127 18.71 -4.28 -1.51
N VAL A 128 17.67 -4.03 -0.74
CA VAL A 128 17.25 -2.68 -0.35
C VAL A 128 16.97 -2.64 1.15
N LYS A 129 17.15 -1.47 1.74
CA LYS A 129 16.69 -1.22 3.10
C LYS A 129 15.19 -0.94 3.08
N CYS A 130 14.43 -1.66 3.90
CA CYS A 130 13.00 -1.44 4.09
C CYS A 130 12.78 -0.42 5.19
N LEU A 131 11.95 0.58 4.90
CA LEU A 131 11.67 1.69 5.82
C LEU A 131 10.25 1.61 6.34
N SER A 132 10.10 1.93 7.62
CA SER A 132 8.79 2.13 8.26
C SER A 132 8.10 3.42 7.77
N ARG A 133 6.90 3.68 8.28
CA ARG A 133 6.18 4.95 8.03
C ARG A 133 6.93 6.18 8.56
N THR A 134 7.78 6.00 9.56
CA THR A 134 8.61 7.07 10.13
C THR A 134 9.94 7.25 9.40
N GLY A 135 10.23 6.40 8.40
CA GLY A 135 11.49 6.44 7.65
C GLY A 135 12.64 5.67 8.32
N GLU A 136 12.36 4.94 9.39
CA GLU A 136 13.38 4.14 10.09
C GLU A 136 13.65 2.83 9.33
N GLU A 137 14.91 2.40 9.28
CA GLU A 137 15.30 1.12 8.70
C GLU A 137 14.86 -0.02 9.63
N VAL A 138 13.94 -0.86 9.16
CA VAL A 138 13.34 -1.95 9.96
C VAL A 138 13.72 -3.35 9.47
N ALA A 139 14.12 -3.48 8.21
CA ALA A 139 14.51 -4.75 7.62
C ALA A 139 15.38 -4.56 6.37
N GLU A 140 15.95 -5.66 5.87
CA GLU A 140 16.42 -5.78 4.50
C GLU A 140 15.38 -6.54 3.67
N GLY A 141 15.19 -6.10 2.43
CA GLY A 141 14.36 -6.77 1.45
C GLY A 141 15.11 -7.05 0.15
N GLU A 142 14.55 -7.92 -0.68
CA GLU A 142 15.05 -8.21 -2.01
C GLU A 142 14.02 -7.81 -3.05
N VAL A 143 14.43 -7.06 -4.07
CA VAL A 143 13.56 -6.61 -5.15
C VAL A 143 13.21 -7.78 -6.05
N LEU A 144 11.94 -8.17 -6.05
CA LEU A 144 11.40 -9.24 -6.89
C LEU A 144 11.11 -8.77 -8.31
N ALA A 145 10.56 -7.56 -8.44
CA ALA A 145 10.24 -6.95 -9.72
C ALA A 145 10.11 -5.43 -9.59
N VAL A 146 10.37 -4.73 -10.69
CA VAL A 146 10.06 -3.32 -10.88
C VAL A 146 9.22 -3.20 -12.15
N VAL A 147 8.03 -2.63 -12.03
CA VAL A 147 7.10 -2.49 -13.14
C VAL A 147 6.61 -1.04 -13.22
N GLN A 148 6.64 -0.48 -14.42
CA GLN A 148 5.99 0.79 -14.74
C GLN A 148 4.83 0.47 -15.70
N PRO A 149 3.58 0.33 -15.19
CA PRO A 149 2.46 -0.19 -15.99
C PRO A 149 2.05 0.72 -17.14
N PHE A 150 2.33 2.01 -17.02
CA PHE A 150 2.04 3.03 -18.04
C PHE A 150 3.27 3.91 -18.23
N LYS A 151 3.38 4.49 -19.42
CA LYS A 151 4.36 5.55 -19.64
C LYS A 151 4.13 6.67 -18.62
N ASP A 152 5.22 7.12 -18.01
CA ASP A 152 5.22 8.22 -17.02
C ASP A 152 4.35 7.98 -15.76
N SER A 153 4.07 6.71 -15.41
CA SER A 153 3.47 6.35 -14.14
C SER A 153 4.52 6.05 -13.06
N THR A 154 4.10 6.10 -11.80
CA THR A 154 4.89 5.64 -10.65
C THR A 154 5.40 4.21 -10.87
N ASN A 155 6.68 3.97 -10.59
CA ASN A 155 7.22 2.61 -10.55
C ASN A 155 6.56 1.83 -9.41
N VAL A 156 6.14 0.61 -9.69
CA VAL A 156 5.66 -0.34 -8.69
C VAL A 156 6.79 -1.33 -8.41
N VAL A 157 7.39 -1.20 -7.24
CA VAL A 157 8.49 -2.07 -6.81
C VAL A 157 7.92 -3.17 -5.91
N SER A 158 8.09 -4.42 -6.32
CA SER A 158 7.74 -5.60 -5.51
C SER A 158 8.95 -6.03 -4.71
N VAL A 159 8.82 -6.10 -3.38
CA VAL A 159 9.93 -6.43 -2.48
C VAL A 159 9.53 -7.61 -1.61
N VAL A 160 10.41 -8.60 -1.52
CA VAL A 160 10.31 -9.72 -0.57
C VAL A 160 10.83 -9.25 0.78
N VAL A 161 10.03 -9.39 1.81
CA VAL A 161 10.30 -8.87 3.16
C VAL A 161 9.92 -9.90 4.22
N PRO A 162 10.42 -9.78 5.47
CA PRO A 162 9.94 -10.58 6.58
C PRO A 162 8.43 -10.40 6.79
N LYS A 163 7.68 -11.49 6.90
CA LYS A 163 6.22 -11.48 6.98
C LYS A 163 5.68 -10.72 8.19
N ASN A 164 6.37 -10.82 9.32
CA ASN A 164 6.01 -10.13 10.56
C ASN A 164 6.18 -8.61 10.52
N LEU A 165 6.99 -8.08 9.56
CA LEU A 165 7.25 -6.64 9.41
C LEU A 165 6.52 -6.01 8.22
N VAL A 166 5.83 -6.81 7.38
CA VAL A 166 5.19 -6.32 6.16
C VAL A 166 4.14 -5.23 6.40
N SER A 167 3.51 -5.24 7.56
CA SER A 167 2.53 -4.22 7.94
C SER A 167 3.13 -2.86 8.27
N ASP A 168 4.41 -2.80 8.59
CA ASP A 168 5.10 -1.56 8.97
C ASP A 168 5.90 -0.95 7.81
N ILE A 169 6.37 -1.80 6.89
CA ILE A 169 7.16 -1.37 5.74
C ILE A 169 6.28 -0.56 4.77
N ARG A 170 6.71 0.68 4.44
CA ARG A 170 6.01 1.57 3.51
C ARG A 170 6.90 2.25 2.49
N ALA A 171 8.20 2.14 2.64
CA ALA A 171 9.17 2.66 1.68
C ALA A 171 10.40 1.77 1.61
N ILE A 172 11.26 2.04 0.64
CA ILE A 172 12.57 1.40 0.49
C ILE A 172 13.64 2.44 0.20
N LYS A 173 14.87 2.11 0.59
CA LYS A 173 16.06 2.88 0.27
C LYS A 173 17.05 1.98 -0.48
N VAL A 174 17.43 2.41 -1.67
CA VAL A 174 18.49 1.78 -2.46
C VAL A 174 19.83 2.17 -1.85
N VAL A 175 20.70 1.19 -1.61
CA VAL A 175 22.03 1.40 -1.04
C VAL A 175 23.04 1.07 -2.14
N ARG A 176 23.73 2.07 -2.61
CA ARG A 176 24.84 1.95 -3.59
C ARG A 176 26.07 2.64 -3.06
#